data_8910d20273577e8bf9cbaa001c15fb8c
#
_entry.id   8910d20273577e8bf9cbaa001c15fb8c
#
_cell.length_a   1.000
_cell.length_b   1.000
_cell.length_c   1.000
_cell.angle_alpha   90.00
_cell.angle_beta   90.00
_cell.angle_gamma   90.00
#
_symmetry.space_group_name_H-M   'P 1'
#
loop_
_entity.id
_entity.type
_entity.pdbx_description
1 polymer ?
#
loop_
_entity_poly.entity_id
_entity_poly.type
_entity_poly.pdbx_seq_one_letter_code
_entity_poly.pdbx_strand_id
1 'polypeptide(L)'
;MEQELAIRTSMAAGLGLVAAAGNLLGGYFVVRKDWPRQFLQYFLALGAGYMLAVAFLEIIPESLALAGRNALFYVLAGFFLVHLFEHTLAPHFHFGEETHAEEMSHHRAQSSVMLGLIIHTFFDGVAIASGFLVSTWLGTVIFIAVFLHKLPEGFTVASVFLACGRGRKKAIQAAAALGAATLLGVLLTSVLQSQLRYALPLSGGVTTYVAATDLLPEVNREPNWRLAVLVFLGVASVLIMQHLFHV
;
A
#
# COMPACT_ATOMS: atom_id res chain seq x y z
N MET A 1 1.94 -14.97 26.75
CA MET A 1 1.77 -13.55 26.36
C MET A 1 3.05 -13.00 25.70
N GLU A 2 4.21 -12.93 26.39
CA GLU A 2 5.46 -12.40 25.79
C GLU A 2 5.96 -13.22 24.60
N GLN A 3 5.92 -14.54 24.67
CA GLN A 3 6.33 -15.42 23.57
C GLN A 3 5.44 -15.27 22.33
N GLU A 4 4.14 -15.14 22.53
CA GLU A 4 3.19 -14.91 21.44
C GLU A 4 3.40 -13.55 20.76
N LEU A 5 3.64 -12.51 21.56
CA LEU A 5 3.95 -11.18 21.05
C LEU A 5 5.26 -11.18 20.25
N ALA A 6 6.29 -11.87 20.73
CA ALA A 6 7.56 -12.04 20.02
C ALA A 6 7.38 -12.76 18.67
N ILE A 7 6.53 -13.81 18.63
CA ILE A 7 6.19 -14.51 17.37
C ILE A 7 5.49 -13.54 16.39
N ARG A 8 4.46 -12.83 16.85
CA ARG A 8 3.72 -11.89 15.99
C ARG A 8 4.61 -10.76 15.47
N THR A 9 5.50 -10.23 16.29
CA THR A 9 6.47 -9.20 15.88
C THR A 9 7.47 -9.75 14.86
N SER A 10 7.94 -10.98 15.03
CA SER A 10 8.84 -11.63 14.07
C SER A 10 8.13 -11.92 12.73
N MET A 11 6.86 -12.32 12.76
CA MET A 11 6.03 -12.47 11.56
C MET A 11 5.85 -11.14 10.83
N ALA A 12 5.55 -10.06 11.55
CA ALA A 12 5.44 -8.71 10.98
C ALA A 12 6.74 -8.30 10.27
N ALA A 13 7.90 -8.53 10.91
CA ALA A 13 9.20 -8.23 10.33
C ALA A 13 9.50 -9.09 9.08
N GLY A 14 9.25 -10.39 9.15
CA GLY A 14 9.46 -11.31 8.03
C GLY A 14 8.57 -10.99 6.83
N LEU A 15 7.27 -10.79 7.06
CA LEU A 15 6.32 -10.47 5.98
C LEU A 15 6.49 -9.04 5.49
N GLY A 16 6.89 -8.09 6.36
CA GLY A 16 7.31 -6.76 5.95
C GLY A 16 8.51 -6.79 5.00
N LEU A 17 9.47 -7.68 5.23
CA LEU A 17 10.59 -7.90 4.31
C LEU A 17 10.13 -8.47 2.96
N VAL A 18 9.17 -9.39 2.97
CA VAL A 18 8.57 -9.93 1.73
C VAL A 18 7.83 -8.82 0.97
N ALA A 19 7.08 -7.97 1.66
CA ALA A 19 6.40 -6.81 1.04
C ALA A 19 7.43 -5.83 0.44
N ALA A 20 8.51 -5.51 1.16
CA ALA A 20 9.60 -4.67 0.67
C ALA A 20 10.30 -5.27 -0.56
N ALA A 21 10.48 -6.59 -0.59
CA ALA A 21 11.00 -7.30 -1.76
C ALA A 21 10.06 -7.19 -2.97
N GLY A 22 8.74 -7.11 -2.75
CA GLY A 22 7.75 -6.85 -3.80
C GLY A 22 8.03 -5.56 -4.58
N ASN A 23 8.34 -4.46 -3.88
CA ASN A 23 8.72 -3.20 -4.52
C ASN A 23 10.00 -3.34 -5.36
N LEU A 24 11.02 -4.00 -4.82
CA LEU A 24 12.27 -4.25 -5.55
C LEU A 24 12.06 -5.10 -6.80
N LEU A 25 11.23 -6.14 -6.70
CA LEU A 25 10.89 -7.01 -7.84
C LEU A 25 10.15 -6.23 -8.91
N GLY A 26 9.18 -5.39 -8.55
CA GLY A 26 8.47 -4.52 -9.48
C GLY A 26 9.44 -3.61 -10.25
N GLY A 27 10.32 -2.91 -9.52
CA GLY A 27 11.34 -2.06 -10.12
C GLY A 27 12.35 -2.83 -10.98
N TYR A 28 12.75 -4.03 -10.55
CA TYR A 28 13.65 -4.89 -11.32
C TYR A 28 13.01 -5.35 -12.63
N PHE A 29 11.75 -5.73 -12.60
CA PHE A 29 11.05 -6.21 -13.79
C PHE A 29 10.94 -5.14 -14.86
N VAL A 30 10.57 -3.91 -14.53
CA VAL A 30 10.46 -2.83 -15.52
C VAL A 30 11.80 -2.46 -16.15
N VAL A 31 12.89 -2.59 -15.38
CA VAL A 31 14.24 -2.30 -15.88
C VAL A 31 14.75 -3.37 -16.86
N ARG A 32 14.22 -4.59 -16.78
CA ARG A 32 14.67 -5.74 -17.58
C ARG A 32 13.87 -5.99 -18.84
N LYS A 33 12.56 -5.72 -18.82
CA LYS A 33 11.66 -6.06 -19.93
C LYS A 33 10.43 -5.14 -19.91
N ASP A 34 9.94 -4.79 -21.09
CA ASP A 34 8.64 -4.14 -21.25
C ASP A 34 7.54 -5.15 -20.91
N TRP A 35 6.80 -4.88 -19.85
CA TRP A 35 5.69 -5.71 -19.40
C TRP A 35 4.38 -5.20 -20.00
N PRO A 36 3.45 -6.11 -20.38
CA PRO A 36 2.14 -5.68 -20.83
C PRO A 36 1.43 -4.89 -19.72
N ARG A 37 0.98 -3.67 -20.03
CA ARG A 37 0.22 -2.82 -19.09
C ARG A 37 -0.97 -3.56 -18.45
N GLN A 38 -1.64 -4.43 -19.22
CA GLN A 38 -2.76 -5.25 -18.74
C GLN A 38 -2.41 -6.11 -17.53
N PHE A 39 -1.19 -6.63 -17.45
CA PHE A 39 -0.78 -7.47 -16.32
C PHE A 39 -0.77 -6.67 -15.01
N LEU A 40 -0.24 -5.46 -15.06
CA LEU A 40 -0.23 -4.55 -13.89
C LEU A 40 -1.64 -4.10 -13.52
N GLN A 41 -2.49 -3.80 -14.50
CA GLN A 41 -3.89 -3.44 -14.26
C GLN A 41 -4.67 -4.57 -13.56
N TYR A 42 -4.38 -5.84 -13.84
CA TYR A 42 -5.01 -6.97 -13.16
C TYR A 42 -4.62 -7.02 -11.68
N PHE A 43 -3.34 -6.81 -11.34
CA PHE A 43 -2.89 -6.74 -9.96
C PHE A 43 -3.50 -5.54 -9.22
N LEU A 44 -3.52 -4.37 -9.88
CA LEU A 44 -4.12 -3.16 -9.32
C LEU A 44 -5.62 -3.36 -9.05
N ALA A 45 -6.36 -3.95 -9.99
CA ALA A 45 -7.78 -4.19 -9.84
C ALA A 45 -8.09 -5.14 -8.67
N LEU A 46 -7.39 -6.28 -8.62
CA LEU A 46 -7.53 -7.24 -7.53
C LEU A 46 -7.13 -6.61 -6.19
N GLY A 47 -6.00 -5.91 -6.17
CA GLY A 47 -5.48 -5.22 -4.98
C GLY A 47 -6.41 -4.14 -4.46
N ALA A 48 -6.98 -3.31 -5.33
CA ALA A 48 -7.90 -2.25 -4.96
C ALA A 48 -9.15 -2.78 -4.25
N GLY A 49 -9.77 -3.82 -4.81
CA GLY A 49 -10.94 -4.47 -4.20
C GLY A 49 -10.59 -5.13 -2.86
N TYR A 50 -9.48 -5.85 -2.82
CA TYR A 50 -8.99 -6.51 -1.60
C TYR A 50 -8.68 -5.47 -0.50
N MET A 51 -7.94 -4.40 -0.83
CA MET A 51 -7.59 -3.33 0.13
C MET A 51 -8.81 -2.64 0.71
N LEU A 52 -9.80 -2.28 -0.12
CA LEU A 52 -11.04 -1.69 0.36
C LEU A 52 -11.77 -2.64 1.31
N ALA A 53 -11.90 -3.92 0.94
CA ALA A 53 -12.54 -4.90 1.80
C ALA A 53 -11.82 -5.03 3.15
N VAL A 54 -10.49 -5.14 3.16
CA VAL A 54 -9.70 -5.21 4.40
C VAL A 54 -9.84 -3.93 5.22
N ALA A 55 -9.82 -2.75 4.59
CA ALA A 55 -9.98 -1.50 5.30
C ALA A 55 -11.33 -1.41 6.02
N PHE A 56 -12.44 -1.72 5.31
CA PHE A 56 -13.79 -1.57 5.85
C PHE A 56 -14.26 -2.74 6.70
N LEU A 57 -13.82 -3.96 6.41
CA LEU A 57 -14.31 -5.16 7.08
C LEU A 57 -13.41 -5.64 8.23
N GLU A 58 -12.13 -5.22 8.24
CA GLU A 58 -11.14 -5.67 9.21
C GLU A 58 -10.53 -4.48 10.00
N ILE A 59 -9.84 -3.55 9.32
CA ILE A 59 -9.05 -2.51 10.00
C ILE A 59 -9.95 -1.53 10.76
N ILE A 60 -10.99 -0.99 10.12
CA ILE A 60 -11.88 -0.01 10.75
C ILE A 60 -12.68 -0.63 11.90
N PRO A 61 -13.31 -1.81 11.78
CA PRO A 61 -13.99 -2.46 12.89
C PRO A 61 -13.05 -2.73 14.07
N GLU A 62 -11.85 -3.26 13.83
CA GLU A 62 -10.89 -3.52 14.89
C GLU A 62 -10.38 -2.23 15.54
N SER A 63 -10.19 -1.18 14.76
CA SER A 63 -9.84 0.15 15.27
C SER A 63 -10.92 0.70 16.20
N LEU A 64 -12.19 0.48 15.88
CA LEU A 64 -13.32 0.85 16.75
C LEU A 64 -13.33 0.05 18.03
N ALA A 65 -12.98 -1.23 17.99
CA ALA A 65 -12.85 -2.07 19.18
C ALA A 65 -11.71 -1.58 20.10
N LEU A 66 -10.58 -1.14 19.51
CA LEU A 66 -9.41 -0.69 20.27
C LEU A 66 -9.52 0.74 20.83
N ALA A 67 -10.11 1.68 20.11
CA ALA A 67 -10.12 3.12 20.43
C ALA A 67 -11.51 3.74 20.50
N GLY A 68 -12.58 2.94 20.40
CA GLY A 68 -13.94 3.42 20.37
C GLY A 68 -14.20 4.38 19.22
N ARG A 69 -15.18 5.28 19.36
CA ARG A 69 -15.54 6.26 18.31
C ARG A 69 -14.38 7.19 17.91
N ASN A 70 -13.37 7.36 18.77
CA ASN A 70 -12.20 8.18 18.46
C ASN A 70 -11.36 7.57 17.31
N ALA A 71 -11.47 6.26 17.05
CA ALA A 71 -10.83 5.62 15.91
C ALA A 71 -11.20 6.29 14.58
N LEU A 72 -12.46 6.68 14.39
CA LEU A 72 -12.91 7.34 13.16
C LEU A 72 -12.22 8.68 12.91
N PHE A 73 -11.88 9.40 13.98
CA PHE A 73 -11.08 10.63 13.85
C PHE A 73 -9.67 10.32 13.29
N TYR A 74 -9.03 9.27 13.78
CA TYR A 74 -7.71 8.86 13.28
C TYR A 74 -7.76 8.28 11.88
N VAL A 75 -8.83 7.55 11.52
CA VAL A 75 -9.07 7.11 10.14
C VAL A 75 -9.18 8.31 9.21
N LEU A 76 -10.01 9.31 9.57
CA LEU A 76 -10.10 10.55 8.78
C LEU A 76 -8.76 11.30 8.74
N ALA A 77 -8.03 11.36 9.84
CA ALA A 77 -6.72 11.99 9.87
C ALA A 77 -5.74 11.30 8.92
N GLY A 78 -5.70 9.96 8.88
CA GLY A 78 -4.87 9.20 7.95
C GLY A 78 -5.26 9.42 6.49
N PHE A 79 -6.57 9.42 6.20
CA PHE A 79 -7.09 9.71 4.87
C PHE A 79 -6.67 11.11 4.39
N PHE A 80 -6.92 12.14 5.19
CA PHE A 80 -6.58 13.51 4.82
C PHE A 80 -5.08 13.83 4.91
N LEU A 81 -4.32 13.05 5.66
CA LEU A 81 -2.86 13.16 5.68
C LEU A 81 -2.28 12.91 4.28
N VAL A 82 -2.66 11.78 3.65
CA VAL A 82 -2.20 11.47 2.29
C VAL A 82 -2.73 12.49 1.30
N HIS A 83 -4.02 12.80 1.38
CA HIS A 83 -4.65 13.84 0.54
C HIS A 83 -3.88 15.18 0.60
N LEU A 84 -3.52 15.63 1.80
CA LEU A 84 -2.75 16.86 1.99
C LEU A 84 -1.39 16.77 1.30
N PHE A 85 -0.65 15.66 1.49
CA PHE A 85 0.68 15.49 0.89
C PHE A 85 0.60 15.44 -0.62
N GLU A 86 -0.33 14.72 -1.19
CA GLU A 86 -0.47 14.61 -2.64
C GLU A 86 -0.89 15.93 -3.29
N HIS A 87 -1.76 16.71 -2.65
CA HIS A 87 -2.25 17.96 -3.22
C HIS A 87 -1.40 19.19 -2.90
N THR A 88 -0.49 19.12 -1.92
CA THR A 88 0.40 20.23 -1.57
C THR A 88 1.84 20.04 -2.04
N LEU A 89 2.38 18.84 -1.84
CA LEU A 89 3.80 18.53 -2.11
C LEU A 89 3.98 17.74 -3.41
N ALA A 90 2.95 17.03 -3.88
CA ALA A 90 2.97 16.24 -5.10
C ALA A 90 1.78 16.63 -6.03
N PRO A 91 1.67 17.91 -6.46
CA PRO A 91 0.54 18.31 -7.28
C PRO A 91 0.48 17.48 -8.57
N HIS A 92 -0.67 16.81 -8.77
CA HIS A 92 -1.07 16.10 -9.98
C HIS A 92 -0.36 14.77 -10.30
N PHE A 93 -0.04 13.95 -9.31
CA PHE A 93 0.35 12.56 -9.60
C PHE A 93 -0.73 11.58 -9.15
N HIS A 94 -1.28 10.84 -10.11
CA HIS A 94 -2.10 9.65 -9.85
C HIS A 94 -1.41 8.41 -10.39
N PHE A 95 -1.59 7.27 -9.74
CA PHE A 95 -1.09 5.97 -10.20
C PHE A 95 -1.49 5.76 -11.67
N GLY A 96 -0.54 5.47 -12.57
CA GLY A 96 -0.81 5.25 -14.00
C GLY A 96 -0.54 6.45 -14.93
N GLU A 97 -0.21 7.63 -14.40
CA GLU A 97 0.16 8.81 -15.20
C GLU A 97 1.58 8.76 -15.77
N GLU A 98 2.38 7.74 -15.43
CA GLU A 98 3.72 7.52 -16.00
C GLU A 98 3.75 7.40 -17.52
N THR A 99 2.59 7.30 -18.16
CA THR A 99 2.47 7.24 -19.63
C THR A 99 2.48 8.62 -20.31
N HIS A 100 2.34 9.71 -19.55
CA HIS A 100 2.39 11.09 -20.07
C HIS A 100 3.77 11.72 -19.84
N ALA A 101 4.78 11.20 -20.54
CA ALA A 101 6.18 11.61 -20.41
C ALA A 101 6.43 13.12 -20.66
N GLU A 102 5.55 13.82 -21.34
CA GLU A 102 5.71 15.25 -21.65
C GLU A 102 5.49 16.16 -20.43
N GLU A 103 4.62 15.77 -19.49
CA GLU A 103 4.37 16.54 -18.25
C GLU A 103 5.40 16.28 -17.15
N MET A 104 6.10 15.13 -17.21
CA MET A 104 7.05 14.68 -16.19
C MET A 104 8.50 15.16 -16.36
N SER A 105 8.76 16.04 -17.33
CA SER A 105 10.12 16.54 -17.61
C SER A 105 10.75 17.39 -16.49
N HIS A 106 10.02 17.75 -15.45
CA HIS A 106 10.51 18.61 -14.38
C HIS A 106 10.97 17.82 -13.15
N HIS A 107 12.21 18.10 -12.69
CA HIS A 107 12.82 17.55 -11.47
C HIS A 107 11.93 17.64 -10.20
N ARG A 108 11.06 18.64 -10.14
CA ARG A 108 10.13 18.84 -9.01
C ARG A 108 9.04 17.76 -8.96
N ALA A 109 8.46 17.40 -10.11
CA ALA A 109 7.42 16.37 -10.16
C ALA A 109 7.93 15.02 -9.66
N GLN A 110 9.13 14.61 -10.08
CA GLN A 110 9.75 13.35 -9.64
C GLN A 110 9.97 13.28 -8.12
N SER A 111 10.45 14.37 -7.50
CA SER A 111 10.70 14.41 -6.05
C SER A 111 9.40 14.35 -5.25
N SER A 112 8.36 15.00 -5.73
CA SER A 112 7.04 15.03 -5.11
C SER A 112 6.38 13.66 -5.13
N VAL A 113 6.37 13.00 -6.30
CA VAL A 113 5.89 11.62 -6.47
C VAL A 113 6.62 10.68 -5.50
N MET A 114 7.94 10.76 -5.46
CA MET A 114 8.74 9.91 -4.58
C MET A 114 8.40 10.14 -3.10
N LEU A 115 8.17 11.38 -2.68
CA LEU A 115 7.81 11.68 -1.31
C LEU A 115 6.43 11.14 -0.94
N GLY A 116 5.43 11.32 -1.81
CA GLY A 116 4.08 10.77 -1.61
C GLY A 116 4.11 9.26 -1.47
N LEU A 117 4.79 8.57 -2.39
CA LEU A 117 4.96 7.12 -2.33
C LEU A 117 5.73 6.65 -1.10
N ILE A 118 6.76 7.35 -0.63
CA ILE A 118 7.50 7.01 0.59
C ILE A 118 6.59 7.08 1.82
N ILE A 119 5.76 8.12 1.92
CA ILE A 119 4.83 8.28 3.04
C ILE A 119 3.79 7.16 3.05
N HIS A 120 3.15 6.95 1.91
CA HIS A 120 2.20 5.85 1.72
C HIS A 120 2.81 4.50 2.13
N THR A 121 3.94 4.17 1.54
CA THR A 121 4.66 2.91 1.74
C THR A 121 5.12 2.71 3.20
N PHE A 122 5.48 3.78 3.88
CA PHE A 122 5.75 3.76 5.31
C PHE A 122 4.51 3.34 6.11
N PHE A 123 3.34 3.90 5.80
CA PHE A 123 2.09 3.52 6.46
C PHE A 123 1.61 2.11 6.13
N ASP A 124 1.98 1.55 4.98
CA ASP A 124 1.76 0.12 4.72
C ASP A 124 2.53 -0.76 5.72
N GLY A 125 3.76 -0.39 6.03
CA GLY A 125 4.54 -1.05 7.08
C GLY A 125 3.91 -0.89 8.46
N VAL A 126 3.40 0.31 8.78
CA VAL A 126 2.64 0.56 10.02
C VAL A 126 1.39 -0.32 10.07
N ALA A 127 0.64 -0.45 8.96
CA ALA A 127 -0.55 -1.30 8.90
C ALA A 127 -0.22 -2.77 9.14
N ILE A 128 0.80 -3.32 8.45
CA ILE A 128 1.24 -4.72 8.63
C ILE A 128 1.58 -4.98 10.10
N ALA A 129 2.45 -4.17 10.70
CA ALA A 129 2.88 -4.37 12.08
C ALA A 129 1.72 -4.20 13.06
N SER A 130 0.89 -3.17 12.90
CA SER A 130 -0.30 -2.94 13.72
C SER A 130 -1.25 -4.13 13.68
N GLY A 131 -1.50 -4.68 12.49
CA GLY A 131 -2.34 -5.86 12.32
C GLY A 131 -1.81 -7.07 13.10
N PHE A 132 -0.51 -7.37 12.98
CA PHE A 132 0.12 -8.49 13.71
C PHE A 132 0.15 -8.25 15.23
N LEU A 133 0.29 -7.02 15.69
CA LEU A 133 0.20 -6.71 17.13
C LEU A 133 -1.21 -7.00 17.69
N VAL A 134 -2.26 -6.82 16.89
CA VAL A 134 -3.63 -7.17 17.27
C VAL A 134 -3.85 -8.68 17.20
N SER A 135 -3.70 -9.26 15.99
CA SER A 135 -3.87 -10.71 15.79
C SER A 135 -3.11 -11.19 14.56
N THR A 136 -2.78 -12.49 14.54
CA THR A 136 -2.16 -13.11 13.37
C THR A 136 -3.07 -13.05 12.14
N TRP A 137 -4.39 -13.17 12.34
CA TRP A 137 -5.38 -13.04 11.27
C TRP A 137 -5.32 -11.65 10.64
N LEU A 138 -5.52 -10.60 11.45
CA LEU A 138 -5.53 -9.22 10.96
C LEU A 138 -4.23 -8.87 10.26
N GLY A 139 -3.08 -9.23 10.85
CA GLY A 139 -1.77 -9.02 10.23
C GLY A 139 -1.62 -9.70 8.89
N THR A 140 -2.14 -10.93 8.75
CA THR A 140 -2.06 -11.70 7.50
C THR A 140 -2.92 -11.08 6.40
N VAL A 141 -4.17 -10.72 6.67
CA VAL A 141 -5.04 -10.11 5.64
C VAL A 141 -4.55 -8.73 5.23
N ILE A 142 -4.02 -7.93 6.18
CA ILE A 142 -3.39 -6.65 5.86
C ILE A 142 -2.12 -6.86 5.02
N PHE A 143 -1.28 -7.84 5.38
CA PHE A 143 -0.09 -8.16 4.58
C PHE A 143 -0.45 -8.52 3.13
N ILE A 144 -1.48 -9.34 2.90
CA ILE A 144 -1.93 -9.70 1.55
C ILE A 144 -2.39 -8.44 0.81
N ALA A 145 -3.19 -7.57 1.45
CA ALA A 145 -3.63 -6.31 0.87
C ALA A 145 -2.46 -5.44 0.39
N VAL A 146 -1.47 -5.29 1.25
CA VAL A 146 -0.25 -4.53 0.95
C VAL A 146 0.54 -5.21 -0.15
N PHE A 147 0.81 -6.50 -0.06
CA PHE A 147 1.64 -7.23 -1.02
C PHE A 147 1.09 -7.19 -2.45
N LEU A 148 -0.23 -7.26 -2.63
CA LEU A 148 -0.87 -7.23 -3.94
C LEU A 148 -0.57 -5.96 -4.73
N HIS A 149 -0.37 -4.80 -4.08
CA HIS A 149 -0.05 -3.56 -4.78
C HIS A 149 1.45 -3.21 -4.77
N LYS A 150 2.29 -3.88 -3.97
CA LYS A 150 3.73 -3.58 -3.87
C LYS A 150 4.50 -3.81 -5.16
N LEU A 151 4.14 -4.82 -5.93
CA LEU A 151 4.79 -5.08 -7.22
C LEU A 151 4.41 -4.00 -8.26
N PRO A 152 3.13 -3.63 -8.48
CA PRO A 152 2.74 -2.46 -9.26
C PRO A 152 3.40 -1.16 -8.79
N GLU A 153 3.44 -0.89 -7.49
CA GLU A 153 4.03 0.32 -6.93
C GLU A 153 5.53 0.43 -7.26
N GLY A 154 6.29 -0.65 -7.06
CA GLY A 154 7.70 -0.70 -7.43
C GLY A 154 7.93 -0.54 -8.94
N PHE A 155 7.04 -1.11 -9.76
CA PHE A 155 7.03 -0.92 -11.20
C PHE A 155 6.82 0.55 -11.56
N THR A 156 5.79 1.19 -11.00
CA THR A 156 5.43 2.58 -11.25
C THR A 156 6.57 3.53 -10.91
N VAL A 157 7.13 3.47 -9.69
CA VAL A 157 8.22 4.37 -9.30
C VAL A 157 9.44 4.21 -10.21
N ALA A 158 9.80 2.97 -10.58
CA ALA A 158 10.92 2.74 -11.48
C ALA A 158 10.65 3.26 -12.90
N SER A 159 9.42 3.12 -13.42
CA SER A 159 8.99 3.66 -14.71
C SER A 159 9.10 5.18 -14.74
N VAL A 160 8.66 5.87 -13.70
CA VAL A 160 8.79 7.33 -13.55
C VAL A 160 10.26 7.75 -13.63
N PHE A 161 11.15 7.07 -12.90
CA PHE A 161 12.58 7.39 -12.94
C PHE A 161 13.22 7.15 -14.30
N LEU A 162 12.81 6.10 -15.03
CA LEU A 162 13.27 5.85 -16.38
C LEU A 162 12.75 6.88 -17.36
N ALA A 163 11.46 7.25 -17.31
CA ALA A 163 10.85 8.28 -18.14
C ALA A 163 11.53 9.65 -17.95
N CYS A 164 11.95 9.97 -16.72
CA CYS A 164 12.74 11.17 -16.41
C CYS A 164 14.23 11.06 -16.81
N GLY A 165 14.65 10.04 -17.55
CA GLY A 165 16.03 9.87 -18.02
C GLY A 165 17.05 9.52 -16.93
N ARG A 166 16.63 9.09 -15.72
CA ARG A 166 17.52 8.86 -14.58
C ARG A 166 18.35 7.59 -14.65
N GLY A 167 18.05 6.71 -15.58
CA GLY A 167 18.77 5.45 -15.78
C GLY A 167 18.41 4.35 -14.78
N ARG A 168 18.70 3.10 -15.18
CA ARG A 168 18.29 1.86 -14.50
C ARG A 168 18.69 1.78 -13.03
N LYS A 169 19.89 2.21 -12.69
CA LYS A 169 20.40 2.16 -11.30
C LYS A 169 19.54 3.01 -10.36
N LYS A 170 19.20 4.24 -10.77
CA LYS A 170 18.37 5.14 -9.96
C LYS A 170 16.92 4.66 -9.88
N ALA A 171 16.38 4.05 -10.95
CA ALA A 171 15.06 3.44 -10.93
C ALA A 171 14.96 2.32 -9.88
N ILE A 172 15.95 1.41 -9.84
CA ILE A 172 16.01 0.35 -8.82
C ILE A 172 16.21 0.93 -7.41
N GLN A 173 17.04 1.97 -7.26
CA GLN A 173 17.25 2.64 -5.97
C GLN A 173 15.96 3.29 -5.45
N ALA A 174 15.13 3.85 -6.33
CA ALA A 174 13.83 4.40 -5.96
C ALA A 174 12.89 3.29 -5.43
N ALA A 175 12.78 2.17 -6.15
CA ALA A 175 11.99 1.02 -5.68
C ALA A 175 12.53 0.45 -4.35
N ALA A 176 13.86 0.41 -4.17
CA ALA A 176 14.49 0.00 -2.92
C ALA A 176 14.15 0.95 -1.76
N ALA A 177 14.09 2.26 -2.01
CA ALA A 177 13.72 3.25 -1.00
C ALA A 177 12.27 3.08 -0.52
N LEU A 178 11.34 2.71 -1.41
CA LEU A 178 9.97 2.36 -1.01
C LEU A 178 9.96 1.12 -0.11
N GLY A 179 10.67 0.05 -0.49
CA GLY A 179 10.80 -1.13 0.37
C GLY A 179 11.43 -0.82 1.73
N ALA A 180 12.43 0.06 1.77
CA ALA A 180 13.04 0.51 3.03
C ALA A 180 12.03 1.30 3.89
N ALA A 181 11.18 2.14 3.28
CA ALA A 181 10.13 2.85 3.99
C ALA A 181 9.09 1.89 4.60
N THR A 182 8.68 0.84 3.88
CA THR A 182 7.82 -0.23 4.44
C THR A 182 8.48 -0.85 5.68
N LEU A 183 9.75 -1.25 5.59
CA LEU A 183 10.47 -1.85 6.72
C LEU A 183 10.59 -0.89 7.90
N LEU A 184 10.85 0.39 7.64
CA LEU A 184 10.91 1.41 8.68
C LEU A 184 9.57 1.53 9.42
N GLY A 185 8.44 1.51 8.69
CA GLY A 185 7.09 1.50 9.27
C GLY A 185 6.85 0.29 10.17
N VAL A 186 7.22 -0.92 9.68
CA VAL A 186 7.12 -2.16 10.46
C VAL A 186 7.95 -2.08 11.75
N LEU A 187 9.22 -1.69 11.64
CA LEU A 187 10.14 -1.66 12.77
C LEU A 187 9.71 -0.61 13.82
N LEU A 188 9.37 0.60 13.36
CA LEU A 188 8.94 1.66 14.26
C LEU A 188 7.68 1.27 15.04
N THR A 189 6.68 0.71 14.36
CA THR A 189 5.44 0.25 15.01
C THR A 189 5.70 -0.90 15.97
N SER A 190 6.58 -1.83 15.61
CA SER A 190 6.97 -2.95 16.47
C SER A 190 7.65 -2.48 17.76
N VAL A 191 8.35 -1.35 17.73
CA VAL A 191 8.95 -0.73 18.93
C VAL A 191 7.94 0.10 19.72
N LEU A 192 7.07 0.84 19.01
CA LEU A 192 6.08 1.75 19.60
C LEU A 192 4.71 1.06 19.83
N GLN A 193 4.68 -0.15 20.36
CA GLN A 193 3.47 -0.96 20.55
C GLN A 193 2.38 -0.25 21.35
N SER A 194 2.76 0.60 22.33
CA SER A 194 1.82 1.39 23.12
C SER A 194 0.97 2.37 22.30
N GLN A 195 1.39 2.69 21.08
CA GLN A 195 0.68 3.61 20.17
C GLN A 195 -0.28 2.89 19.21
N LEU A 196 -0.47 1.58 19.35
CA LEU A 196 -1.28 0.74 18.46
C LEU A 196 -2.69 1.31 18.22
N ARG A 197 -3.34 1.82 19.28
CA ARG A 197 -4.68 2.43 19.24
C ARG A 197 -4.79 3.66 18.33
N TYR A 198 -3.66 4.26 17.96
CA TYR A 198 -3.58 5.38 17.03
C TYR A 198 -3.03 4.92 15.67
N ALA A 199 -2.03 4.05 15.68
CA ALA A 199 -1.34 3.59 14.49
C ALA A 199 -2.26 2.80 13.55
N LEU A 200 -3.05 1.85 14.09
CA LEU A 200 -3.96 1.02 13.31
C LEU A 200 -5.04 1.86 12.59
N PRO A 201 -5.84 2.70 13.26
CA PRO A 201 -6.85 3.48 12.55
C PRO A 201 -6.25 4.52 11.60
N LEU A 202 -5.10 5.12 11.93
CA LEU A 202 -4.41 6.05 11.04
C LEU A 202 -4.00 5.36 9.74
N SER A 203 -3.37 4.19 9.84
CA SER A 203 -3.00 3.39 8.68
C SER A 203 -4.22 2.91 7.88
N GLY A 204 -5.33 2.58 8.55
CA GLY A 204 -6.60 2.26 7.90
C GLY A 204 -7.14 3.39 7.04
N GLY A 205 -7.00 4.64 7.50
CA GLY A 205 -7.33 5.82 6.72
C GLY A 205 -6.46 5.99 5.48
N VAL A 206 -5.14 5.79 5.63
CA VAL A 206 -4.18 5.80 4.52
C VAL A 206 -4.53 4.70 3.50
N THR A 207 -4.75 3.46 3.97
CA THR A 207 -5.14 2.33 3.11
C THR A 207 -6.43 2.62 2.35
N THR A 208 -7.43 3.24 3.01
CA THR A 208 -8.70 3.62 2.38
C THR A 208 -8.47 4.68 1.29
N TYR A 209 -7.66 5.70 1.57
CA TYR A 209 -7.32 6.74 0.60
C TYR A 209 -6.72 6.12 -0.66
N VAL A 210 -5.65 5.37 -0.50
CA VAL A 210 -4.92 4.77 -1.62
C VAL A 210 -5.80 3.86 -2.46
N ALA A 211 -6.58 2.99 -1.82
CA ALA A 211 -7.45 2.08 -2.56
C ALA A 211 -8.54 2.83 -3.33
N ALA A 212 -9.14 3.88 -2.73
CA ALA A 212 -10.29 4.59 -3.31
C ALA A 212 -9.89 5.71 -4.29
N THR A 213 -8.77 6.39 -4.05
CA THR A 213 -8.39 7.59 -4.84
C THR A 213 -7.26 7.34 -5.82
N ASP A 214 -6.44 6.32 -5.60
CA ASP A 214 -5.32 6.01 -6.49
C ASP A 214 -5.58 4.75 -7.31
N LEU A 215 -5.82 3.60 -6.64
CA LEU A 215 -5.95 2.34 -7.35
C LEU A 215 -7.24 2.21 -8.15
N LEU A 216 -8.41 2.51 -7.55
CA LEU A 216 -9.70 2.39 -8.24
C LEU A 216 -9.83 3.35 -9.43
N PRO A 217 -9.46 4.64 -9.36
CA PRO A 217 -9.50 5.52 -10.52
C PRO A 217 -8.61 5.02 -11.66
N GLU A 218 -7.41 4.50 -11.36
CA GLU A 218 -6.53 3.94 -12.39
C GLU A 218 -7.17 2.72 -13.08
N VAL A 219 -7.78 1.84 -12.30
CA VAL A 219 -8.52 0.67 -12.83
C VAL A 219 -9.69 1.10 -13.72
N ASN A 220 -10.33 2.23 -13.40
CA ASN A 220 -11.53 2.73 -14.10
C ASN A 220 -11.20 3.63 -15.30
N ARG A 221 -9.94 3.95 -15.60
CA ARG A 221 -9.55 4.82 -16.73
C ARG A 221 -10.01 4.28 -18.08
N GLU A 222 -9.97 2.97 -18.25
CA GLU A 222 -10.42 2.32 -19.47
C GLU A 222 -11.61 1.40 -19.17
N PRO A 223 -12.73 1.49 -19.91
CA PRO A 223 -13.87 0.61 -19.70
C PRO A 223 -13.49 -0.83 -20.04
N ASN A 224 -13.24 -1.64 -19.00
CA ASN A 224 -12.87 -3.04 -19.10
C ASN A 224 -13.59 -3.86 -18.03
N TRP A 225 -14.62 -4.59 -18.43
CA TRP A 225 -15.41 -5.41 -17.52
C TRP A 225 -14.59 -6.45 -16.73
N ARG A 226 -13.45 -6.92 -17.30
CA ARG A 226 -12.55 -7.87 -16.63
C ARG A 226 -11.90 -7.25 -15.40
N LEU A 227 -11.55 -5.97 -15.47
CA LEU A 227 -11.00 -5.23 -14.32
C LEU A 227 -12.06 -5.07 -13.23
N ALA A 228 -13.29 -4.72 -13.61
CA ALA A 228 -14.40 -4.66 -12.65
C ALA A 228 -14.61 -6.02 -11.93
N VAL A 229 -14.62 -7.12 -12.68
CA VAL A 229 -14.73 -8.47 -12.10
C VAL A 229 -13.56 -8.74 -11.12
N LEU A 230 -12.34 -8.35 -11.46
CA LEU A 230 -11.18 -8.53 -10.57
C LEU A 230 -11.30 -7.72 -9.28
N VAL A 231 -11.84 -6.49 -9.33
CA VAL A 231 -12.13 -5.72 -8.11
C VAL A 231 -13.11 -6.49 -7.21
N PHE A 232 -14.22 -6.99 -7.77
CA PHE A 232 -15.18 -7.81 -7.02
C PHE A 232 -14.57 -9.12 -6.50
N LEU A 233 -13.69 -9.75 -7.26
CA LEU A 233 -12.95 -10.94 -6.79
C LEU A 233 -12.02 -10.60 -5.63
N GLY A 234 -11.40 -9.43 -5.63
CA GLY A 234 -10.63 -8.93 -4.50
C GLY A 234 -11.48 -8.81 -3.24
N VAL A 235 -12.66 -8.20 -3.35
CA VAL A 235 -13.62 -8.10 -2.24
C VAL A 235 -14.08 -9.50 -1.79
N ALA A 236 -14.51 -10.32 -2.73
CA ALA A 236 -15.02 -11.66 -2.44
C ALA A 236 -13.97 -12.55 -1.76
N SER A 237 -12.69 -12.40 -2.11
CA SER A 237 -11.62 -13.18 -1.48
C SER A 237 -11.47 -12.88 0.02
N VAL A 238 -11.64 -11.63 0.45
CA VAL A 238 -11.64 -11.27 1.88
C VAL A 238 -12.84 -11.90 2.58
N LEU A 239 -14.05 -11.79 2.00
CA LEU A 239 -15.26 -12.38 2.57
C LEU A 239 -15.16 -13.91 2.67
N ILE A 240 -14.60 -14.58 1.67
CA ILE A 240 -14.38 -16.02 1.70
C ILE A 240 -13.36 -16.37 2.80
N MET A 241 -12.27 -15.62 2.91
CA MET A 241 -11.28 -15.83 3.97
C MET A 241 -11.89 -15.64 5.35
N GLN A 242 -12.70 -14.60 5.56
CA GLN A 242 -13.43 -14.40 6.84
C GLN A 242 -14.30 -15.62 7.15
N HIS A 243 -15.09 -16.08 6.17
CA HIS A 243 -15.98 -17.22 6.37
C HIS A 243 -15.23 -18.53 6.69
N LEU A 244 -14.07 -18.76 6.08
CA LEU A 244 -13.29 -19.98 6.29
C LEU A 244 -12.50 -20.00 7.60
N PHE A 245 -12.08 -18.83 8.11
CA PHE A 245 -11.14 -18.74 9.23
C PHE A 245 -11.71 -18.05 10.47
N HIS A 246 -12.90 -17.43 10.37
CA HIS A 246 -13.54 -16.69 11.46
C HIS A 246 -14.92 -17.21 11.85
N VAL A 247 -15.25 -18.45 11.56
CA VAL A 247 -16.50 -19.08 12.03
C VAL A 247 -16.45 -19.43 13.51
#